data_ef67b6503f6da34fcf8a30dc9a60c909
#
_entry.id   ef67b6503f6da34fcf8a30dc9a60c909
#
_cell.length_a   1.000
_cell.length_b   1.000
_cell.length_c   1.000
_cell.angle_alpha   90.00
_cell.angle_beta   90.00
_cell.angle_gamma   90.00
#
_symmetry.space_group_name_H-M   'P 1'
#
loop_
_entity.id
_entity.type
_entity.pdbx_description
1 polymer ?
#
loop_
_entity_poly.entity_id
_entity_poly.type
_entity_poly.pdbx_seq_one_letter_code
_entity_poly.pdbx_strand_id
1 'polypeptide(L)'
;RVLLAPLVAALLFQPRASARLVAGVVYLVAAVSDLIDCEIARRRGEITNFVKLVDPIADKLLLAATLIPFWIVTESDPQLGGLPIFGGIPLWTLLVFFGREILVTVLRTRAARSGTVVPAMPIGKYKAAAQSVFSGSMIAWLALRTAAAEKDWSGGTYQAWESFHGWFTTITLILALILTV
;
A
#
# COMPACT_ATOMS: atom_id res chain seq x y z
N ARG A 1 -3.93 13.01 3.51
CA ARG A 1 -3.59 11.56 3.67
C ARG A 1 -3.97 10.99 5.03
N VAL A 2 -3.63 11.64 6.12
CA VAL A 2 -3.93 11.14 7.49
C VAL A 2 -5.43 10.89 7.70
N LEU A 3 -6.30 11.73 7.13
CA LEU A 3 -7.76 11.55 7.21
C LEU A 3 -8.29 10.53 6.19
N LEU A 4 -7.61 10.38 5.04
CA LEU A 4 -8.04 9.44 4.00
C LEU A 4 -7.68 7.99 4.34
N ALA A 5 -6.60 7.76 5.09
CA ALA A 5 -6.18 6.42 5.47
C ALA A 5 -7.26 5.65 6.27
N PRO A 6 -7.84 6.18 7.37
CA PRO A 6 -8.91 5.46 8.06
C PRO A 6 -10.17 5.27 7.22
N LEU A 7 -10.47 6.20 6.30
CA LEU A 7 -11.57 6.05 5.36
C LEU A 7 -11.34 4.89 4.39
N VAL A 8 -10.12 4.76 3.82
CA VAL A 8 -9.75 3.63 2.97
C VAL A 8 -9.89 2.32 3.73
N ALA A 9 -9.38 2.25 4.96
CA ALA A 9 -9.49 1.04 5.78
C ALA A 9 -10.96 0.66 6.04
N ALA A 10 -11.79 1.62 6.44
CA ALA A 10 -13.22 1.40 6.71
C ALA A 10 -13.97 0.90 5.47
N LEU A 11 -13.65 1.44 4.29
CA LEU A 11 -14.26 1.02 3.02
C LEU A 11 -13.80 -0.39 2.59
N LEU A 12 -12.55 -0.76 2.85
CA LEU A 12 -12.02 -2.09 2.52
C LEU A 12 -12.64 -3.21 3.37
N PHE A 13 -13.02 -2.92 4.61
CA PHE A 13 -13.74 -3.87 5.46
C PHE A 13 -15.18 -4.12 5.01
N GLN A 14 -15.76 -3.23 4.20
CA GLN A 14 -17.11 -3.45 3.67
C GLN A 14 -17.10 -4.64 2.69
N PRO A 15 -18.07 -5.57 2.80
CA PRO A 15 -18.14 -6.74 1.92
C PRO A 15 -18.69 -6.42 0.52
N ARG A 16 -18.94 -5.17 0.17
CA ARG A 16 -19.52 -4.71 -1.09
C ARG A 16 -18.45 -4.28 -2.08
N ALA A 17 -18.55 -4.72 -3.32
CA ALA A 17 -17.65 -4.33 -4.40
C ALA A 17 -17.62 -2.81 -4.62
N SER A 18 -18.78 -2.14 -4.55
CA SER A 18 -18.85 -0.69 -4.70
C SER A 18 -18.04 0.07 -3.65
N ALA A 19 -18.10 -0.36 -2.38
CA ALA A 19 -17.31 0.25 -1.31
C ALA A 19 -15.80 0.08 -1.53
N ARG A 20 -15.37 -1.11 -1.95
CA ARG A 20 -13.97 -1.41 -2.27
C ARG A 20 -13.47 -0.66 -3.50
N LEU A 21 -14.32 -0.45 -4.51
CA LEU A 21 -14.00 0.43 -5.65
C LEU A 21 -13.82 1.88 -5.22
N VAL A 22 -14.71 2.39 -4.36
CA VAL A 22 -14.57 3.74 -3.78
C VAL A 22 -13.28 3.84 -2.97
N ALA A 23 -12.91 2.81 -2.19
CA ALA A 23 -11.63 2.76 -1.49
C ALA A 23 -10.45 2.91 -2.45
N GLY A 24 -10.51 2.26 -3.62
CA GLY A 24 -9.50 2.39 -4.68
C GLY A 24 -9.39 3.80 -5.22
N VAL A 25 -10.51 4.45 -5.48
CA VAL A 25 -10.54 5.85 -5.95
C VAL A 25 -9.96 6.79 -4.88
N VAL A 26 -10.39 6.65 -3.62
CA VAL A 26 -9.86 7.45 -2.49
C VAL A 26 -8.37 7.23 -2.32
N TYR A 27 -7.89 5.99 -2.43
CA TYR A 27 -6.48 5.66 -2.38
C TYR A 27 -5.69 6.33 -3.51
N LEU A 28 -6.18 6.26 -4.77
CA LEU A 28 -5.54 6.89 -5.91
C LEU A 28 -5.47 8.41 -5.75
N VAL A 29 -6.56 9.04 -5.28
CA VAL A 29 -6.58 10.49 -4.97
C VAL A 29 -5.52 10.81 -3.93
N ALA A 30 -5.41 10.02 -2.85
CA ALA A 30 -4.42 10.22 -1.81
C ALA A 30 -2.98 10.07 -2.35
N ALA A 31 -2.73 9.06 -3.20
CA ALA A 31 -1.41 8.80 -3.79
C ALA A 31 -1.00 9.89 -4.80
N VAL A 32 -1.93 10.32 -5.66
CA VAL A 32 -1.67 11.37 -6.66
C VAL A 32 -1.48 12.73 -5.99
N SER A 33 -2.32 13.06 -4.99
CA SER A 33 -2.16 14.31 -4.21
C SER A 33 -0.78 14.41 -3.59
N ASP A 34 -0.24 13.28 -3.09
CA ASP A 34 1.11 13.24 -2.54
C ASP A 34 2.19 13.60 -3.56
N LEU A 35 2.11 13.01 -4.75
CA LEU A 35 3.08 13.30 -5.80
C LEU A 35 3.05 14.78 -6.20
N ILE A 36 1.86 15.37 -6.26
CA ILE A 36 1.66 16.78 -6.62
C ILE A 36 2.17 17.68 -5.48
N ASP A 37 1.80 17.41 -4.24
CA ASP A 37 2.20 18.20 -3.07
C ASP A 37 3.72 18.19 -2.88
N CYS A 38 4.34 17.03 -3.04
CA CYS A 38 5.80 16.88 -2.98
C CYS A 38 6.52 17.71 -4.07
N GLU A 39 5.98 17.72 -5.30
CA GLU A 39 6.57 18.46 -6.41
C GLU A 39 6.37 19.98 -6.22
N ILE A 40 5.18 20.43 -5.76
CA ILE A 40 4.90 21.85 -5.50
C ILE A 40 5.76 22.38 -4.34
N ALA A 41 5.85 21.63 -3.23
CA ALA A 41 6.67 22.01 -2.08
C ALA A 41 8.15 22.16 -2.45
N ARG A 42 8.63 21.26 -3.34
CA ARG A 42 9.99 21.28 -3.84
C ARG A 42 10.26 22.52 -4.70
N ARG A 43 9.31 22.91 -5.58
CA ARG A 43 9.45 24.09 -6.45
C ARG A 43 9.37 25.40 -5.67
N ARG A 44 8.58 25.44 -4.58
CA ARG A 44 8.41 26.66 -3.77
C ARG A 44 9.43 26.82 -2.64
N GLY A 45 10.22 25.79 -2.34
CA GLY A 45 11.18 25.83 -1.23
C GLY A 45 10.54 25.90 0.16
N GLU A 46 9.23 25.74 0.25
CA GLU A 46 8.43 25.88 1.47
C GLU A 46 8.25 24.56 2.22
N ILE A 47 9.34 23.86 2.48
CA ILE A 47 9.25 22.60 3.24
C ILE A 47 9.29 22.95 4.73
N THR A 48 8.13 23.06 5.37
CA THR A 48 8.05 23.31 6.81
C THR A 48 8.50 22.09 7.61
N ASN A 49 9.01 22.32 8.84
CA ASN A 49 9.42 21.23 9.73
C ASN A 49 8.26 20.31 10.11
N PHE A 50 7.02 20.83 10.13
CA PHE A 50 5.81 20.08 10.38
C PHE A 50 5.53 19.07 9.25
N VAL A 51 5.61 19.47 7.99
CA VAL A 51 5.42 18.62 6.81
C VAL A 51 6.45 17.48 6.84
N LYS A 52 7.73 17.78 7.09
CA LYS A 52 8.80 16.77 7.21
C LYS A 52 8.53 15.69 8.27
N LEU A 53 7.76 16.02 9.31
CA LEU A 53 7.42 15.08 10.38
C LEU A 53 6.18 14.28 10.05
N VAL A 54 5.16 14.91 9.43
CA VAL A 54 3.84 14.28 9.18
C VAL A 54 3.87 13.36 7.96
N ASP A 55 4.62 13.72 6.90
CA ASP A 55 4.66 12.91 5.67
C ASP A 55 5.07 11.44 5.91
N PRO A 56 6.17 11.12 6.64
CA PRO A 56 6.53 9.73 6.90
C PRO A 56 5.51 8.97 7.72
N ILE A 57 4.72 9.67 8.55
CA ILE A 57 3.65 9.06 9.35
C ILE A 57 2.44 8.78 8.45
N ALA A 58 2.07 9.74 7.61
CA ALA A 58 0.93 9.61 6.69
C ALA A 58 1.12 8.46 5.70
N ASP A 59 2.34 8.27 5.16
CA ASP A 59 2.67 7.16 4.27
C ASP A 59 2.51 5.81 4.97
N LYS A 60 3.00 5.70 6.20
CA LYS A 60 2.87 4.47 6.99
C LYS A 60 1.43 4.16 7.37
N LEU A 61 0.65 5.20 7.68
CA LEU A 61 -0.78 5.05 7.96
C LEU A 61 -1.54 4.58 6.73
N LEU A 62 -1.25 5.13 5.55
CA LEU A 62 -1.89 4.71 4.31
C LEU A 62 -1.53 3.27 3.94
N LEU A 63 -0.27 2.88 4.10
CA LEU A 63 0.18 1.50 3.90
C LEU A 63 -0.51 0.55 4.88
N ALA A 64 -0.60 0.90 6.16
CA ALA A 64 -1.30 0.11 7.16
C ALA A 64 -2.80 0.00 6.87
N ALA A 65 -3.42 1.10 6.45
CA ALA A 65 -4.83 1.19 6.10
C ALA A 65 -5.21 0.35 4.86
N THR A 66 -4.24 -0.08 4.06
CA THR A 66 -4.45 -0.97 2.92
C THR A 66 -4.10 -2.41 3.25
N LEU A 67 -2.91 -2.66 3.80
CA LEU A 67 -2.39 -4.02 4.01
C LEU A 67 -3.09 -4.76 5.16
N ILE A 68 -3.40 -4.07 6.26
CA ILE A 68 -4.04 -4.73 7.41
C ILE A 68 -5.47 -5.17 7.08
N PRO A 69 -6.36 -4.31 6.53
CA PRO A 69 -7.69 -4.75 6.10
C PRO A 69 -7.63 -5.85 5.05
N PHE A 70 -6.72 -5.75 4.07
CA PHE A 70 -6.58 -6.78 3.06
C PHE A 70 -6.23 -8.13 3.70
N TRP A 71 -5.22 -8.17 4.58
CA TRP A 71 -4.84 -9.40 5.28
C TRP A 71 -6.00 -9.98 6.07
N ILE A 72 -6.72 -9.18 6.86
CA ILE A 72 -7.87 -9.63 7.67
C ILE A 72 -8.99 -10.17 6.77
N VAL A 73 -9.32 -9.46 5.69
CA VAL A 73 -10.39 -9.86 4.76
C VAL A 73 -10.06 -11.15 4.04
N THR A 74 -8.82 -11.30 3.55
CA THR A 74 -8.42 -12.53 2.83
C THR A 74 -8.18 -13.72 3.75
N GLU A 75 -7.86 -13.50 5.02
CA GLU A 75 -7.81 -14.55 6.03
C GLU A 75 -9.22 -15.03 6.41
N SER A 76 -10.17 -14.09 6.49
CA SER A 76 -11.58 -14.39 6.79
C SER A 76 -12.31 -15.05 5.61
N ASP A 77 -11.95 -14.70 4.39
CA ASP A 77 -12.50 -15.26 3.15
C ASP A 77 -11.36 -15.60 2.17
N PRO A 78 -10.84 -16.83 2.23
CA PRO A 78 -9.74 -17.27 1.36
C PRO A 78 -10.06 -17.19 -0.14
N GLN A 79 -11.33 -17.18 -0.53
CA GLN A 79 -11.72 -17.03 -1.94
C GLN A 79 -11.36 -15.65 -2.50
N LEU A 80 -11.28 -14.63 -1.65
CA LEU A 80 -10.85 -13.29 -2.03
C LEU A 80 -9.32 -13.13 -2.11
N GLY A 81 -8.55 -14.03 -1.51
CA GLY A 81 -7.09 -14.07 -1.59
C GLY A 81 -6.61 -14.47 -2.99
N GLY A 82 -6.29 -15.71 -3.18
CA GLY A 82 -6.00 -16.33 -4.48
C GLY A 82 -4.78 -15.81 -5.22
N LEU A 83 -3.79 -15.23 -4.53
CA LEU A 83 -2.53 -14.84 -5.17
C LEU A 83 -1.74 -16.10 -5.57
N PRO A 84 -1.15 -16.15 -6.80
CA PRO A 84 -0.57 -17.36 -7.38
C PRO A 84 0.45 -18.10 -6.53
N ILE A 85 1.30 -17.40 -5.75
CA ILE A 85 2.36 -18.02 -4.95
C ILE A 85 1.96 -18.15 -3.48
N PHE A 86 1.24 -17.16 -2.95
CA PHE A 86 1.03 -17.02 -1.51
C PHE A 86 -0.41 -17.33 -1.07
N GLY A 87 -1.36 -17.47 -1.99
CA GLY A 87 -2.78 -17.59 -1.68
C GLY A 87 -3.40 -16.31 -1.15
N GLY A 88 -2.85 -15.76 -0.06
CA GLY A 88 -3.12 -14.45 0.50
C GLY A 88 -1.82 -13.71 0.78
N ILE A 89 -1.86 -12.59 1.51
CA ILE A 89 -0.63 -11.99 2.03
C ILE A 89 -0.24 -12.71 3.31
N PRO A 90 0.92 -13.38 3.37
CA PRO A 90 1.38 -14.00 4.61
C PRO A 90 1.66 -12.92 5.68
N LEU A 91 1.39 -13.22 6.95
CA LEU A 91 1.62 -12.30 8.06
C LEU A 91 3.08 -11.80 8.12
N TRP A 92 4.05 -12.64 7.77
CA TRP A 92 5.46 -12.25 7.77
C TRP A 92 5.76 -11.09 6.81
N THR A 93 5.01 -10.91 5.73
CA THR A 93 5.18 -9.78 4.80
C THR A 93 4.84 -8.45 5.48
N LEU A 94 3.78 -8.43 6.29
CA LEU A 94 3.43 -7.27 7.09
C LEU A 94 4.54 -6.97 8.12
N LEU A 95 5.05 -8.03 8.77
CA LEU A 95 6.15 -7.88 9.74
C LEU A 95 7.42 -7.33 9.09
N VAL A 96 7.75 -7.75 7.87
CA VAL A 96 8.89 -7.21 7.11
C VAL A 96 8.66 -5.73 6.76
N PHE A 97 7.49 -5.38 6.21
CA PHE A 97 7.20 -3.99 5.84
C PHE A 97 7.25 -3.07 7.07
N PHE A 98 6.48 -3.36 8.10
CA PHE A 98 6.40 -2.48 9.28
C PHE A 98 7.62 -2.58 10.18
N GLY A 99 8.16 -3.77 10.40
CA GLY A 99 9.33 -3.99 11.24
C GLY A 99 10.56 -3.25 10.71
N ARG A 100 10.79 -3.33 9.39
CA ARG A 100 11.89 -2.57 8.77
C ARG A 100 11.68 -1.07 8.86
N GLU A 101 10.45 -0.58 8.65
CA GLU A 101 10.16 0.85 8.78
C GLU A 101 10.43 1.38 10.19
N ILE A 102 10.00 0.62 11.19
CA ILE A 102 10.25 0.96 12.59
C ILE A 102 11.76 0.91 12.87
N LEU A 103 12.43 -0.16 12.47
CA LEU A 103 13.87 -0.33 12.71
C LEU A 103 14.69 0.82 12.10
N VAL A 104 14.46 1.13 10.82
CA VAL A 104 15.19 2.21 10.13
C VAL A 104 14.88 3.58 10.77
N THR A 105 13.64 3.81 11.18
CA THR A 105 13.27 5.05 11.86
C THR A 105 13.99 5.18 13.20
N VAL A 106 14.03 4.12 14.00
CA VAL A 106 14.74 4.10 15.29
C VAL A 106 16.24 4.30 15.09
N LEU A 107 16.85 3.59 14.13
CA LEU A 107 18.27 3.73 13.84
C LEU A 107 18.62 5.15 13.38
N ARG A 108 17.82 5.73 12.49
CA ARG A 108 18.02 7.12 12.01
C ARG A 108 17.87 8.15 13.13
N THR A 109 16.89 7.96 14.02
CA THR A 109 16.68 8.84 15.17
C THR A 109 17.85 8.74 16.16
N ARG A 110 18.36 7.54 16.41
CA ARG A 110 19.54 7.33 17.26
C ARG A 110 20.79 7.97 16.65
N ALA A 111 21.05 7.75 15.36
CA ALA A 111 22.18 8.36 14.64
C ALA A 111 22.12 9.90 14.67
N ALA A 112 20.95 10.48 14.48
CA ALA A 112 20.75 11.92 14.56
C ALA A 112 21.07 12.49 15.98
N ARG A 113 20.71 11.74 17.04
CA ARG A 113 21.03 12.12 18.42
C ARG A 113 22.52 12.05 18.73
N SER A 114 23.29 11.19 18.04
CA SER A 114 24.76 11.11 18.15
C SER A 114 25.49 12.05 17.18
N GLY A 115 24.79 13.00 16.56
CA GLY A 115 25.38 13.99 15.66
C GLY A 115 25.66 13.49 14.24
N THR A 116 25.30 12.24 13.92
CA THR A 116 25.54 11.65 12.59
C THR A 116 24.27 11.80 11.75
N VAL A 117 24.34 12.62 10.68
CA VAL A 117 23.22 12.74 9.71
C VAL A 117 23.34 11.65 8.66
N VAL A 118 22.41 10.69 8.66
CA VAL A 118 22.31 9.65 7.64
C VAL A 118 21.57 10.23 6.43
N PRO A 119 22.23 10.42 5.27
CA PRO A 119 21.56 10.97 4.09
C PRO A 119 20.47 10.04 3.56
N ALA A 120 19.43 10.64 2.96
CA ALA A 120 18.39 9.85 2.30
C ALA A 120 18.93 9.22 1.02
N MET A 121 18.86 7.89 0.93
CA MET A 121 19.30 7.16 -0.27
C MET A 121 18.25 7.27 -1.40
N PRO A 122 18.66 7.35 -2.69
CA PRO A 122 17.75 7.39 -3.84
C PRO A 122 16.80 6.20 -3.92
N ILE A 123 17.24 5.03 -3.46
CA ILE A 123 16.46 3.78 -3.38
C ILE A 123 15.13 3.96 -2.61
N GLY A 124 15.10 4.87 -1.63
CA GLY A 124 13.87 5.15 -0.89
C GLY A 124 12.68 5.60 -1.75
N LYS A 125 12.93 6.27 -2.89
CA LYS A 125 11.89 6.70 -3.82
C LYS A 125 11.29 5.51 -4.58
N TYR A 126 12.14 4.62 -5.08
CA TYR A 126 11.70 3.41 -5.79
C TYR A 126 10.93 2.47 -4.87
N LYS A 127 11.37 2.34 -3.61
CA LYS A 127 10.65 1.60 -2.59
C LYS A 127 9.23 2.16 -2.37
N ALA A 128 9.10 3.46 -2.11
CA ALA A 128 7.79 4.08 -1.89
C ALA A 128 6.87 3.91 -3.10
N ALA A 129 7.40 4.08 -4.32
CA ALA A 129 6.65 3.85 -5.55
C ALA A 129 6.19 2.39 -5.68
N ALA A 130 7.09 1.42 -5.44
CA ALA A 130 6.76 0.00 -5.50
C ALA A 130 5.68 -0.38 -4.48
N GLN A 131 5.78 0.11 -3.24
CA GLN A 131 4.78 -0.10 -2.20
C GLN A 131 3.43 0.52 -2.57
N SER A 132 3.42 1.72 -3.18
CA SER A 132 2.18 2.37 -3.63
C SER A 132 1.52 1.61 -4.78
N VAL A 133 2.29 1.15 -5.77
CA VAL A 133 1.77 0.33 -6.87
C VAL A 133 1.23 -0.99 -6.35
N PHE A 134 1.95 -1.66 -5.47
CA PHE A 134 1.50 -2.89 -4.84
C PHE A 134 0.19 -2.68 -4.06
N SER A 135 0.10 -1.67 -3.20
CA SER A 135 -1.13 -1.37 -2.44
C SER A 135 -2.32 -1.05 -3.35
N GLY A 136 -2.11 -0.27 -4.40
CA GLY A 136 -3.15 0.03 -5.40
C GLY A 136 -3.62 -1.23 -6.14
N SER A 137 -2.68 -2.10 -6.55
CA SER A 137 -2.99 -3.38 -7.17
C SER A 137 -3.81 -4.29 -6.25
N MET A 138 -3.48 -4.32 -4.96
CA MET A 138 -4.20 -5.09 -3.95
C MET A 138 -5.65 -4.63 -3.77
N ILE A 139 -5.87 -3.31 -3.72
CA ILE A 139 -7.22 -2.76 -3.61
C ILE A 139 -8.04 -3.12 -4.86
N ALA A 140 -7.45 -2.97 -6.05
CA ALA A 140 -8.10 -3.34 -7.31
C ALA A 140 -8.41 -4.84 -7.37
N TRP A 141 -7.47 -5.69 -6.91
CA TRP A 141 -7.67 -7.14 -6.80
C TRP A 141 -8.89 -7.45 -5.94
N LEU A 142 -8.91 -6.93 -4.71
CA LEU A 142 -9.99 -7.20 -3.77
C LEU A 142 -11.36 -6.69 -4.28
N ALA A 143 -11.38 -5.48 -4.87
CA ALA A 143 -12.60 -4.88 -5.40
C ALA A 143 -13.19 -5.70 -6.55
N LEU A 144 -12.34 -6.13 -7.50
CA LEU A 144 -12.79 -6.87 -8.67
C LEU A 144 -13.16 -8.32 -8.34
N ARG A 145 -12.45 -8.98 -7.43
CA ARG A 145 -12.87 -10.31 -6.95
C ARG A 145 -14.18 -10.26 -6.20
N THR A 146 -14.41 -9.23 -5.39
CA THR A 146 -15.70 -9.05 -4.74
C THR A 146 -16.81 -8.80 -5.77
N ALA A 147 -16.56 -7.98 -6.79
CA ALA A 147 -17.52 -7.74 -7.87
C ALA A 147 -17.81 -9.02 -8.69
N ALA A 148 -16.80 -9.85 -8.91
CA ALA A 148 -16.95 -11.13 -9.58
C ALA A 148 -17.80 -12.11 -8.76
N ALA A 149 -17.57 -12.16 -7.44
CA ALA A 149 -18.38 -12.98 -6.54
C ALA A 149 -19.84 -12.50 -6.44
N GLU A 150 -20.06 -11.17 -6.42
CA GLU A 150 -21.41 -10.58 -6.39
C GLU A 150 -22.20 -10.83 -7.68
N LYS A 151 -21.53 -10.98 -8.83
CA LYS A 151 -22.15 -11.07 -10.16
C LYS A 151 -21.95 -12.42 -10.84
N ASP A 152 -21.43 -13.41 -10.13
CA ASP A 152 -21.13 -14.76 -10.64
C ASP A 152 -20.32 -14.76 -11.95
N TRP A 153 -19.26 -13.94 -12.02
CA TRP A 153 -18.40 -13.88 -13.20
C TRP A 153 -17.57 -15.16 -13.32
N SER A 154 -17.79 -15.93 -14.38
CA SER A 154 -17.10 -17.19 -14.64
C SER A 154 -16.53 -17.31 -16.06
N GLY A 155 -16.59 -16.25 -16.86
CA GLY A 155 -16.13 -16.27 -18.26
C GLY A 155 -14.61 -16.29 -18.43
N GLY A 156 -14.13 -16.72 -19.62
CA GLY A 156 -12.71 -16.79 -19.94
C GLY A 156 -11.98 -15.45 -19.84
N THR A 157 -12.67 -14.34 -20.08
CA THR A 157 -12.13 -12.98 -19.89
C THR A 157 -11.81 -12.69 -18.42
N TYR A 158 -12.66 -13.16 -17.49
CA TYR A 158 -12.42 -13.04 -16.07
C TYR A 158 -11.20 -13.88 -15.64
N GLN A 159 -11.11 -15.14 -16.11
CA GLN A 159 -9.99 -16.02 -15.79
C GLN A 159 -8.65 -15.45 -16.31
N ALA A 160 -8.64 -14.88 -17.51
CA ALA A 160 -7.45 -14.21 -18.06
C ALA A 160 -7.05 -12.99 -17.23
N TRP A 161 -8.04 -12.17 -16.82
CA TRP A 161 -7.79 -11.03 -15.92
C TRP A 161 -7.26 -11.51 -14.56
N GLU A 162 -7.89 -12.52 -13.96
CA GLU A 162 -7.50 -13.07 -12.66
C GLU A 162 -6.05 -13.56 -12.68
N SER A 163 -5.67 -14.31 -13.71
CA SER A 163 -4.30 -14.78 -13.89
C SER A 163 -3.32 -13.63 -14.06
N PHE A 164 -3.61 -12.69 -14.96
CA PHE A 164 -2.73 -11.54 -15.21
C PHE A 164 -2.56 -10.66 -13.97
N HIS A 165 -3.67 -10.27 -13.35
CA HIS A 165 -3.65 -9.37 -12.21
C HIS A 165 -3.05 -10.05 -10.97
N GLY A 166 -3.30 -11.33 -10.77
CA GLY A 166 -2.70 -12.11 -9.69
C GLY A 166 -1.18 -12.16 -9.79
N TRP A 167 -0.64 -12.44 -10.99
CA TRP A 167 0.79 -12.39 -11.22
C TRP A 167 1.37 -10.97 -11.10
N PHE A 168 0.69 -9.96 -11.62
CA PHE A 168 1.10 -8.57 -11.47
C PHE A 168 1.21 -8.17 -10.00
N THR A 169 0.19 -8.49 -9.19
CA THR A 169 0.18 -8.19 -7.76
C THR A 169 1.28 -8.96 -7.01
N THR A 170 1.50 -10.23 -7.37
CA THR A 170 2.56 -11.05 -6.78
C THR A 170 3.96 -10.49 -7.12
N ILE A 171 4.20 -10.10 -8.37
CA ILE A 171 5.46 -9.50 -8.80
C ILE A 171 5.70 -8.17 -8.09
N THR A 172 4.68 -7.32 -7.99
CA THR A 172 4.80 -6.03 -7.28
C THR A 172 5.02 -6.20 -5.78
N LEU A 173 4.45 -7.25 -5.16
CA LEU A 173 4.75 -7.63 -3.77
C LEU A 173 6.22 -8.02 -3.61
N ILE A 174 6.72 -8.92 -4.45
CA ILE A 174 8.12 -9.37 -4.40
C ILE A 174 9.07 -8.18 -4.60
N LEU A 175 8.78 -7.33 -5.59
CA LEU A 175 9.57 -6.13 -5.84
C LEU A 175 9.56 -5.18 -4.64
N ALA A 176 8.39 -4.93 -4.05
CA ALA A 176 8.26 -4.08 -2.88
C ALA A 176 9.01 -4.67 -1.67
N LEU A 177 9.03 -6.00 -1.50
CA LEU A 177 9.80 -6.68 -0.46
C LEU A 177 11.31 -6.53 -0.70
N ILE A 178 11.79 -6.80 -1.92
CA ILE A 178 13.23 -6.67 -2.27
C ILE A 178 13.72 -5.24 -2.04
N LEU A 179 12.93 -4.23 -2.44
CA LEU A 179 13.30 -2.83 -2.22
C LEU A 179 13.14 -2.38 -0.76
N THR A 180 12.44 -3.17 0.05
CA THR A 180 12.25 -2.87 1.48
C THR A 180 13.40 -3.43 2.31
N VAL A 181 13.95 -4.57 1.97
CA VAL A 181 15.11 -5.18 2.66
C VAL A 181 16.40 -4.47 2.29
#